data_4cd27ff9b41b11e4fe6d0cbee6ac33d1
#
_entry.id   4cd27ff9b41b11e4fe6d0cbee6ac33d1
#
_cell.length_a   1.000
_cell.length_b   1.000
_cell.length_c   1.000
_cell.angle_alpha   90.00
_cell.angle_beta   90.00
_cell.angle_gamma   90.00
#
_symmetry.space_group_name_H-M   'P 1'
#
loop_
_entity.id
_entity.type
_entity.pdbx_description
1 polymer ?
#
loop_
_entity_poly.entity_id
_entity_poly.type
_entity_poly.pdbx_seq_one_letter_code
_entity_poly.pdbx_strand_id
1 'polypeptide(L)'
;DLTAKALGVTTAAEIDCAPFLTNKAERQSRYLAYQVVKDGKTVYDSTLLFVHPKHFRFEAPQIKTAVREESDRFILTVESDKFAKYVWLESPEFDFVASDNCFDLNPGEKHELVILKEDISAPVTAEQFDSIKVLSAYDIR
;
A
#
# COMPACT_ATOMS: atom_id res chain seq x y z
N ASP A 1 24.25 -0.40 9.69
CA ASP A 1 23.80 -1.81 9.81
C ASP A 1 23.12 -2.02 11.15
N LEU A 2 21.98 -2.72 11.15
CA LEU A 2 21.22 -3.03 12.34
C LEU A 2 21.28 -4.53 12.63
N THR A 3 21.59 -4.88 13.89
CA THR A 3 21.51 -6.27 14.36
C THR A 3 20.45 -6.39 15.45
N ALA A 4 19.44 -7.21 15.21
CA ALA A 4 18.42 -7.53 16.20
C ALA A 4 18.63 -8.94 16.77
N LYS A 5 18.49 -9.10 18.08
CA LYS A 5 18.49 -10.42 18.73
C LYS A 5 17.17 -11.11 18.48
N ALA A 6 17.19 -12.44 18.35
CA ALA A 6 15.97 -13.24 18.30
C ALA A 6 15.09 -12.96 19.53
N LEU A 7 13.78 -12.81 19.33
CA LEU A 7 12.79 -12.51 20.39
C LEU A 7 13.08 -11.21 21.17
N GLY A 8 13.88 -10.30 20.60
CA GLY A 8 14.23 -9.02 21.19
C GLY A 8 13.68 -7.83 20.40
N VAL A 9 13.73 -6.67 21.00
CA VAL A 9 13.44 -5.38 20.37
C VAL A 9 14.72 -4.57 20.31
N THR A 10 14.97 -3.92 19.17
CA THR A 10 16.12 -3.03 18.98
C THR A 10 15.63 -1.75 18.33
N THR A 11 15.95 -0.60 18.94
CA THR A 11 15.68 0.71 18.31
C THR A 11 16.59 0.87 17.11
N ALA A 12 16.00 0.98 15.92
CA ALA A 12 16.74 1.15 14.66
C ALA A 12 17.19 2.59 14.46
N ALA A 13 16.31 3.55 14.74
CA ALA A 13 16.56 4.98 14.62
C ALA A 13 15.57 5.77 15.49
N GLU A 14 15.97 6.96 15.86
CA GLU A 14 15.10 8.01 16.41
C GLU A 14 15.19 9.22 15.48
N ILE A 15 14.01 9.70 15.01
CA ILE A 15 13.94 10.80 14.06
C ILE A 15 13.14 11.93 14.69
N ASP A 16 13.77 13.09 14.90
CA ASP A 16 13.06 14.29 15.31
C ASP A 16 12.33 14.90 14.11
N CYS A 17 11.00 14.77 14.11
CA CYS A 17 10.14 15.32 13.07
C CYS A 17 9.68 16.77 13.38
N ALA A 18 9.98 17.33 14.55
CA ALA A 18 9.52 18.67 14.93
C ALA A 18 9.90 19.77 13.92
N PRO A 19 11.10 19.78 13.32
CA PRO A 19 11.47 20.77 12.31
C PRO A 19 10.59 20.76 11.05
N PHE A 20 9.94 19.63 10.77
CA PHE A 20 9.10 19.43 9.58
C PHE A 20 7.59 19.61 9.88
N LEU A 21 7.21 19.82 11.14
CA LEU A 21 5.82 19.80 11.60
C LEU A 21 5.50 21.03 12.44
N THR A 22 5.91 22.19 11.96
CA THR A 22 5.87 23.46 12.73
C THR A 22 4.46 23.99 12.94
N ASN A 23 3.50 23.59 12.12
CA ASN A 23 2.12 24.06 12.19
C ASN A 23 1.11 22.94 11.88
N LYS A 24 -0.18 23.25 12.08
CA LYS A 24 -1.28 22.29 11.86
C LYS A 24 -1.37 21.83 10.40
N ALA A 25 -1.17 22.73 9.44
CA ALA A 25 -1.30 22.39 8.02
C ALA A 25 -0.24 21.34 7.60
N GLU A 26 1.00 21.50 8.06
CA GLU A 26 2.07 20.54 7.81
C GLU A 26 1.77 19.18 8.42
N ARG A 27 1.29 19.13 9.66
CA ARG A 27 0.89 17.85 10.29
C ARG A 27 -0.24 17.15 9.55
N GLN A 28 -1.12 17.90 8.90
CA GLN A 28 -2.25 17.36 8.15
C GLN A 28 -1.92 16.98 6.71
N SER A 29 -0.75 17.33 6.19
CA SER A 29 -0.38 17.10 4.79
C SER A 29 0.96 16.35 4.61
N ARG A 30 1.71 16.13 5.69
CA ARG A 30 2.97 15.41 5.67
C ARG A 30 2.83 14.07 6.34
N TYR A 31 3.54 13.10 5.84
CA TYR A 31 3.66 11.77 6.42
C TYR A 31 5.11 11.31 6.34
N LEU A 32 5.47 10.32 7.14
CA LEU A 32 6.75 9.67 7.08
C LEU A 32 6.59 8.33 6.36
N ALA A 33 7.32 8.10 5.29
CA ALA A 33 7.47 6.79 4.68
C ALA A 33 8.80 6.20 5.10
N TYR A 34 8.84 4.92 5.43
CA TYR A 34 10.06 4.21 5.81
C TYR A 34 10.03 2.77 5.33
N GLN A 35 11.20 2.22 5.13
CA GLN A 35 11.37 0.83 4.72
C GLN A 35 12.53 0.17 5.46
N VAL A 36 12.42 -1.13 5.64
CA VAL A 36 13.50 -1.98 6.13
C VAL A 36 14.04 -2.79 4.96
N VAL A 37 15.34 -2.64 4.71
CA VAL A 37 16.01 -3.31 3.61
C VAL A 37 16.94 -4.36 4.17
N LYS A 38 16.87 -5.60 3.69
CA LYS A 38 17.78 -6.70 4.00
C LYS A 38 18.32 -7.29 2.70
N ASP A 39 19.64 -7.40 2.59
CA ASP A 39 20.32 -7.95 1.41
C ASP A 39 19.86 -7.28 0.09
N GLY A 40 19.65 -5.96 0.13
CA GLY A 40 19.21 -5.16 -1.02
C GLY A 40 17.71 -5.31 -1.39
N LYS A 41 16.92 -6.04 -0.58
CA LYS A 41 15.48 -6.22 -0.78
C LYS A 41 14.72 -5.55 0.35
N THR A 42 13.65 -4.84 0.01
CA THR A 42 12.69 -4.35 1.00
C THR A 42 11.97 -5.55 1.61
N VAL A 43 12.07 -5.69 2.93
CA VAL A 43 11.42 -6.76 3.70
C VAL A 43 10.25 -6.23 4.53
N TYR A 44 10.16 -4.92 4.68
CA TYR A 44 9.05 -4.24 5.32
C TYR A 44 9.05 -2.77 4.91
N ASP A 45 7.89 -2.22 4.67
CA ASP A 45 7.65 -0.80 4.46
C ASP A 45 6.37 -0.37 5.16
N SER A 46 6.25 0.91 5.46
CA SER A 46 5.05 1.47 6.06
C SER A 46 5.07 2.98 6.02
N THR A 47 3.92 3.58 6.37
CA THR A 47 3.79 5.03 6.50
C THR A 47 3.23 5.43 7.85
N LEU A 48 3.62 6.61 8.35
CA LEU A 48 3.14 7.19 9.58
C LEU A 48 2.52 8.56 9.30
N LEU A 49 1.25 8.74 9.67
CA LEU A 49 0.59 10.05 9.68
C LEU A 49 0.81 10.73 11.03
N PHE A 50 1.00 12.05 11.02
CA PHE A 50 1.15 12.86 12.24
C PHE A 50 -0.19 13.38 12.81
N VAL A 51 -1.29 12.93 12.21
CA VAL A 51 -2.67 13.14 12.66
C VAL A 51 -3.49 11.87 12.41
N HIS A 52 -4.66 11.77 13.04
CA HIS A 52 -5.59 10.70 12.69
C HIS A 52 -5.96 10.76 11.19
N PRO A 53 -6.16 9.64 10.50
CA PRO A 53 -6.47 9.59 9.07
C PRO A 53 -7.62 10.53 8.65
N LYS A 54 -8.68 10.63 9.47
CA LYS A 54 -9.83 11.54 9.24
C LYS A 54 -9.46 13.03 9.22
N HIS A 55 -8.28 13.41 9.71
CA HIS A 55 -7.80 14.79 9.74
C HIS A 55 -6.66 15.03 8.74
N PHE A 56 -6.17 13.98 8.09
CA PHE A 56 -5.16 14.09 7.06
C PHE A 56 -5.78 14.63 5.76
N ARG A 57 -5.09 15.50 5.08
CA ARG A 57 -5.54 16.13 3.83
C ARG A 57 -5.07 15.30 2.64
N PHE A 58 -5.69 14.13 2.45
CA PHE A 58 -5.41 13.35 1.26
C PHE A 58 -5.77 14.12 0.00
N GLU A 59 -4.91 14.10 -1.01
CA GLU A 59 -5.23 14.51 -2.37
C GLU A 59 -5.93 13.35 -3.09
N ALA A 60 -6.78 13.66 -4.08
CA ALA A 60 -7.44 12.63 -4.89
C ALA A 60 -6.39 11.84 -5.67
N PRO A 61 -6.17 10.55 -5.38
CA PRO A 61 -5.21 9.74 -6.09
C PRO A 61 -5.79 9.28 -7.43
N GLN A 62 -4.96 9.28 -8.48
CA GLN A 62 -5.25 8.55 -9.71
C GLN A 62 -4.57 7.19 -9.62
N ILE A 63 -5.35 6.18 -9.23
CA ILE A 63 -4.84 4.82 -9.11
C ILE A 63 -4.98 4.13 -10.47
N LYS A 64 -3.90 3.51 -10.93
CA LYS A 64 -3.82 2.71 -12.14
C LYS A 64 -3.55 1.27 -11.79
N THR A 65 -4.19 0.36 -12.51
CA THR A 65 -3.98 -1.07 -12.39
C THR A 65 -3.51 -1.65 -13.71
N ALA A 66 -2.74 -2.72 -13.64
CA ALA A 66 -2.37 -3.54 -14.77
C ALA A 66 -2.33 -5.01 -14.33
N VAL A 67 -2.89 -5.90 -15.14
CA VAL A 67 -2.94 -7.32 -14.85
C VAL A 67 -2.06 -8.09 -15.83
N ARG A 68 -1.32 -9.05 -15.31
CA ARG A 68 -0.58 -10.05 -16.08
C ARG A 68 -1.02 -11.43 -15.63
N GLU A 69 -1.48 -12.24 -16.57
CA GLU A 69 -1.86 -13.61 -16.32
C GLU A 69 -0.64 -14.52 -16.47
N GLU A 70 -0.48 -15.45 -15.53
CA GLU A 70 0.47 -16.55 -15.56
C GLU A 70 -0.29 -17.89 -15.52
N SER A 71 0.43 -19.00 -15.54
CA SER A 71 -0.19 -20.34 -15.61
C SER A 71 -1.13 -20.61 -14.43
N ASP A 72 -0.71 -20.25 -13.21
CA ASP A 72 -1.38 -20.58 -11.94
C ASP A 72 -1.86 -19.35 -11.16
N ARG A 73 -1.60 -18.13 -11.66
CA ARG A 73 -1.86 -16.89 -10.95
C ARG A 73 -2.09 -15.70 -11.85
N PHE A 74 -2.60 -14.65 -11.26
CA PHE A 74 -2.57 -13.29 -11.80
C PHE A 74 -1.61 -12.44 -10.97
N ILE A 75 -0.89 -11.55 -11.64
CA ILE A 75 -0.10 -10.49 -11.01
C ILE A 75 -0.81 -9.17 -11.30
N LEU A 76 -1.34 -8.56 -10.25
CA LEU A 76 -1.98 -7.25 -10.32
C LEU A 76 -1.01 -6.20 -9.84
N THR A 77 -0.62 -5.28 -10.72
CA THR A 77 0.21 -4.12 -10.38
C THR A 77 -0.70 -2.93 -10.12
N VAL A 78 -0.48 -2.26 -9.00
CA VAL A 78 -1.21 -1.04 -8.58
C VAL A 78 -0.22 0.10 -8.43
N GLU A 79 -0.51 1.25 -9.00
CA GLU A 79 0.33 2.47 -8.96
C GLU A 79 -0.55 3.69 -8.72
N SER A 80 -0.06 4.68 -7.97
CA SER A 80 -0.76 5.94 -7.70
C SER A 80 0.13 7.14 -7.97
N ASP A 81 -0.44 8.24 -8.47
CA ASP A 81 0.24 9.53 -8.66
C ASP A 81 0.33 10.35 -7.36
N LYS A 82 -0.47 10.01 -6.35
CA LYS A 82 -0.54 10.64 -5.04
C LYS A 82 -0.43 9.59 -3.94
N PHE A 83 -0.12 10.05 -2.73
CA PHE A 83 -0.16 9.19 -1.57
C PHE A 83 -1.56 8.62 -1.36
N ALA A 84 -1.69 7.30 -1.42
CA ALA A 84 -2.91 6.56 -1.14
C ALA A 84 -2.69 5.65 0.07
N LYS A 85 -3.46 5.86 1.13
CA LYS A 85 -3.36 5.09 2.37
C LYS A 85 -4.48 4.06 2.46
N TYR A 86 -4.14 2.87 3.00
CA TYR A 86 -5.09 1.77 3.16
C TYR A 86 -5.77 1.42 1.84
N VAL A 87 -4.97 1.23 0.81
CA VAL A 87 -5.48 0.79 -0.50
C VAL A 87 -6.01 -0.62 -0.40
N TRP A 88 -7.25 -0.83 -0.80
CA TRP A 88 -7.86 -2.15 -0.84
C TRP A 88 -8.62 -2.38 -2.14
N LEU A 89 -8.79 -3.66 -2.45
CA LEU A 89 -9.36 -4.13 -3.69
C LEU A 89 -10.68 -4.84 -3.42
N GLU A 90 -11.67 -4.54 -4.25
CA GLU A 90 -12.97 -5.20 -4.25
C GLU A 90 -13.36 -5.59 -5.67
N SER A 91 -13.89 -6.79 -5.87
CA SER A 91 -14.54 -7.17 -7.12
C SER A 91 -16.04 -7.33 -6.88
N PRO A 92 -16.90 -6.77 -7.74
CA PRO A 92 -18.33 -7.01 -7.70
C PRO A 92 -18.72 -8.35 -8.34
N GLU A 93 -17.82 -9.03 -9.04
CA GLU A 93 -18.12 -10.18 -9.89
C GLU A 93 -17.60 -11.50 -9.31
N PHE A 94 -16.52 -11.46 -8.54
CA PHE A 94 -15.88 -12.66 -7.98
C PHE A 94 -15.15 -12.36 -6.68
N ASP A 95 -15.06 -13.32 -5.79
CA ASP A 95 -14.22 -13.25 -4.59
C ASP A 95 -12.82 -13.75 -4.90
N PHE A 96 -11.81 -13.18 -4.25
CA PHE A 96 -10.41 -13.56 -4.39
C PHE A 96 -9.60 -13.27 -3.13
N VAL A 97 -8.49 -13.98 -2.99
CA VAL A 97 -7.49 -13.68 -1.97
C VAL A 97 -6.22 -13.19 -2.67
N ALA A 98 -5.82 -11.96 -2.35
CA ALA A 98 -4.56 -11.41 -2.81
C ALA A 98 -3.45 -11.63 -1.78
N SER A 99 -2.19 -11.63 -2.22
CA SER A 99 -1.02 -11.75 -1.33
C SER A 99 -0.91 -10.62 -0.31
N ASP A 100 -1.54 -9.47 -0.57
CA ASP A 100 -1.65 -8.33 0.32
C ASP A 100 -2.95 -7.57 0.05
N ASN A 101 -3.44 -6.85 1.07
CA ASN A 101 -4.58 -5.94 0.97
C ASN A 101 -4.48 -4.91 2.11
N CYS A 102 -5.05 -3.73 1.94
CA CYS A 102 -4.93 -2.60 2.88
C CYS A 102 -3.51 -2.04 3.02
N PHE A 103 -2.77 -1.99 1.92
CA PHE A 103 -1.41 -1.43 1.83
C PHE A 103 -1.41 0.08 1.57
N ASP A 104 -0.25 0.70 1.72
CA ASP A 104 -0.04 2.11 1.40
C ASP A 104 0.72 2.25 0.07
N LEU A 105 0.41 3.27 -0.72
CA LEU A 105 1.12 3.60 -1.95
C LEU A 105 1.73 5.00 -1.84
N ASN A 106 3.05 5.10 -2.00
CA ASN A 106 3.71 6.37 -2.21
C ASN A 106 3.58 6.81 -3.69
N PRO A 107 3.63 8.12 -3.99
CA PRO A 107 3.53 8.61 -5.35
C PRO A 107 4.56 7.97 -6.29
N GLY A 108 4.09 7.38 -7.40
CA GLY A 108 4.92 6.71 -8.40
C GLY A 108 5.46 5.33 -7.99
N GLU A 109 5.13 4.84 -6.81
CA GLU A 109 5.47 3.49 -6.38
C GLU A 109 4.51 2.47 -6.99
N LYS A 110 5.07 1.31 -7.36
CA LYS A 110 4.30 0.16 -7.86
C LYS A 110 4.26 -0.91 -6.80
N HIS A 111 3.06 -1.39 -6.51
CA HIS A 111 2.83 -2.53 -5.64
C HIS A 111 2.28 -3.70 -6.44
N GLU A 112 2.96 -4.84 -6.39
CA GLU A 112 2.54 -6.05 -7.07
C GLU A 112 1.85 -7.01 -6.11
N LEU A 113 0.67 -7.45 -6.49
CA LEU A 113 -0.14 -8.40 -5.75
C LEU A 113 -0.23 -9.71 -6.53
N VAL A 114 -0.03 -10.80 -5.85
CA VAL A 114 -0.22 -12.15 -6.39
C VAL A 114 -1.60 -12.65 -5.99
N ILE A 115 -2.37 -13.13 -6.96
CA ILE A 115 -3.69 -13.75 -6.78
C ILE A 115 -3.60 -15.14 -7.42
N LEU A 116 -3.62 -16.19 -6.61
CA LEU A 116 -3.60 -17.56 -7.12
C LEU A 116 -4.96 -17.87 -7.75
N LYS A 117 -4.97 -18.60 -8.87
CA LYS A 117 -6.22 -18.98 -9.56
C LYS A 117 -7.09 -19.89 -8.69
N GLU A 118 -6.49 -20.67 -7.80
CA GLU A 118 -7.19 -21.52 -6.83
C GLU A 118 -7.87 -20.73 -5.71
N ASP A 119 -7.44 -19.48 -5.45
CA ASP A 119 -8.00 -18.59 -4.43
C ASP A 119 -9.06 -17.65 -5.00
N ILE A 120 -9.55 -17.91 -6.21
CA ILE A 120 -10.63 -17.17 -6.85
C ILE A 120 -11.90 -18.02 -6.87
N SER A 121 -13.03 -17.44 -6.48
CA SER A 121 -14.33 -18.15 -6.31
C SER A 121 -14.88 -18.76 -7.59
N ALA A 122 -14.44 -18.31 -8.78
CA ALA A 122 -14.82 -18.84 -10.09
C ALA A 122 -13.69 -18.62 -11.11
N PRO A 123 -13.61 -19.41 -12.20
CA PRO A 123 -12.68 -19.13 -13.27
C PRO A 123 -12.92 -17.75 -13.88
N VAL A 124 -11.86 -16.94 -13.95
CA VAL A 124 -11.90 -15.58 -14.50
C VAL A 124 -10.83 -15.38 -15.57
N THR A 125 -11.02 -14.39 -16.43
CA THR A 125 -10.04 -13.93 -17.40
C THR A 125 -9.35 -12.65 -16.92
N ALA A 126 -8.23 -12.29 -17.54
CA ALA A 126 -7.52 -11.06 -17.19
C ALA A 126 -8.40 -9.80 -17.38
N GLU A 127 -9.27 -9.79 -18.40
CA GLU A 127 -10.17 -8.66 -18.69
C GLU A 127 -11.20 -8.42 -17.57
N GLN A 128 -11.59 -9.46 -16.84
CA GLN A 128 -12.54 -9.31 -15.73
C GLN A 128 -11.93 -8.57 -14.53
N PHE A 129 -10.60 -8.48 -14.46
CA PHE A 129 -9.94 -7.64 -13.47
C PHE A 129 -10.16 -6.13 -13.67
N ASP A 130 -10.62 -5.70 -14.85
CA ASP A 130 -11.03 -4.31 -15.09
C ASP A 130 -12.25 -3.92 -14.23
N SER A 131 -13.02 -4.90 -13.74
CA SER A 131 -14.14 -4.68 -12.81
C SER A 131 -13.69 -4.42 -11.36
N ILE A 132 -12.43 -4.73 -11.03
CA ILE A 132 -11.90 -4.52 -9.68
C ILE A 132 -11.89 -3.03 -9.33
N LYS A 133 -12.53 -2.71 -8.23
CA LYS A 133 -12.48 -1.38 -7.64
C LYS A 133 -11.26 -1.31 -6.72
N VAL A 134 -10.46 -0.27 -6.91
CA VAL A 134 -9.35 0.06 -6.02
C VAL A 134 -9.74 1.30 -5.24
N LEU A 135 -9.84 1.16 -3.94
CA LEU A 135 -10.29 2.18 -3.00
C LEU A 135 -9.17 2.51 -2.01
N SER A 136 -9.25 3.68 -1.39
CA SER A 136 -8.29 4.14 -0.40
C SER A 136 -8.97 4.93 0.71
N ALA A 137 -8.23 5.36 1.72
CA ALA A 137 -8.74 6.25 2.75
C ALA A 137 -9.32 7.57 2.20
N TYR A 138 -8.97 7.96 0.96
CA TYR A 138 -9.57 9.12 0.30
C TYR A 138 -11.07 8.91 0.01
N ASP A 139 -11.48 7.70 -0.33
CA ASP A 139 -12.82 7.37 -0.82
C ASP A 139 -13.86 7.23 0.30
N ILE A 140 -13.42 7.09 1.55
CA ILE A 140 -14.28 6.89 2.73
C ILE A 140 -14.41 8.14 3.62
N ARG A 141 -14.11 9.33 3.10
CA ARG A 141 -14.22 10.61 3.84
C ARG A 141 -15.63 11.17 3.81
#